data_5d4401dbd06ce104b0b7d20374333e61
#
_entry.id   5d4401dbd06ce104b0b7d20374333e61
#
_cell.length_a   1.000
_cell.length_b   1.000
_cell.length_c   1.000
_cell.angle_alpha   90.00
_cell.angle_beta   90.00
_cell.angle_gamma   90.00
#
_symmetry.space_group_name_H-M   'P 1'
#
loop_
_entity.id
_entity.type
_entity.pdbx_description
1 polymer ?
#
loop_
_entity_poly.entity_id
_entity_poly.type
_entity_poly.pdbx_seq_one_letter_code
_entity_poly.pdbx_strand_id
1 'polypeptide(L)'
;MQEKSSQRCNKFLQRRYGVRLGRRYALAAAGVVLMGMIGCSPLTSESSAVAARPNTESPMSKIVIPDTKLVNSNTKFGFKLFSEVLKKDEGANVFVSPSSVAFALAMTYNGAEGTTQQAMARALEYSGLSLQQINSSNAALKTLLENPDPKVQLTIANSLWANSNASLNPSFMQRNRDFYASRVTNLDFTDSGAANTINNWVKDSTRGKIDKIVEQISPDQVMFLINAIYFKGAWTKPFDKSQTKEQAFTKASGQVLQIPMMAQRGNYKYLENDNFQAISLPYGKDGKISFYVFLPKENSGDLNSGNLKEFYKSLNSENWEKWMPQFRSREGEIQLPRFKMDYEVTLNDALTALGMGEAFSDKADFSGIGKNLAISTVKHKTFVEVSEEGTEAAAATSVGIVALSAPMNPPFSMVVDRPFFTFVRDNQTGSILFMGSIAAPQS
;
A
#
# COMPACT_ATOMS: atom_id res chain seq x y z
N MET A 1 -43.90 -25.42 -43.71
CA MET A 1 -44.28 -26.22 -42.54
C MET A 1 -43.65 -25.48 -41.36
N GLN A 2 -44.26 -24.38 -40.93
CA GLN A 2 -45.36 -24.25 -39.95
C GLN A 2 -44.90 -24.76 -38.59
N GLU A 3 -44.54 -23.76 -37.69
CA GLU A 3 -45.45 -23.24 -36.66
C GLU A 3 -45.89 -24.31 -35.69
N LYS A 4 -45.42 -24.13 -34.43
CA LYS A 4 -46.06 -24.32 -33.14
C LYS A 4 -45.02 -24.77 -32.11
N SER A 5 -44.60 -23.84 -31.27
CA SER A 5 -44.67 -23.97 -29.81
C SER A 5 -43.99 -22.81 -29.06
N SER A 6 -44.63 -21.66 -29.20
CA SER A 6 -44.57 -20.60 -28.20
C SER A 6 -45.71 -20.88 -27.22
N GLN A 7 -45.42 -21.28 -26.00
CA GLN A 7 -46.24 -21.24 -24.79
C GLN A 7 -45.91 -22.43 -23.86
N ARG A 8 -44.87 -22.30 -23.06
CA ARG A 8 -44.70 -22.98 -21.76
C ARG A 8 -43.35 -22.57 -21.17
N CYS A 9 -43.31 -21.40 -20.54
CA CYS A 9 -42.37 -21.13 -19.45
C CYS A 9 -42.73 -19.78 -18.79
N ASN A 10 -43.91 -19.71 -18.17
CA ASN A 10 -44.26 -18.58 -17.33
C ASN A 10 -45.19 -19.01 -16.18
N LYS A 11 -44.69 -19.94 -15.35
CA LYS A 11 -45.31 -20.30 -14.06
C LYS A 11 -44.31 -21.04 -13.17
N PHE A 12 -43.28 -20.34 -12.68
CA PHE A 12 -42.51 -20.83 -11.52
C PHE A 12 -41.61 -19.71 -11.00
N LEU A 13 -42.16 -18.70 -10.34
CA LEU A 13 -41.46 -17.80 -9.45
C LEU A 13 -42.42 -16.80 -8.79
N GLN A 14 -43.40 -17.37 -8.02
CA GLN A 14 -44.13 -16.61 -7.01
C GLN A 14 -44.35 -17.50 -5.78
N ARG A 15 -43.34 -17.56 -4.95
CA ARG A 15 -43.50 -17.93 -3.50
C ARG A 15 -42.15 -17.72 -2.82
N ARG A 16 -42.08 -16.66 -2.06
CA ARG A 16 -41.32 -16.40 -0.82
C ARG A 16 -40.71 -15.01 -0.84
N TYR A 17 -41.41 -14.14 -0.19
CA TYR A 17 -40.96 -13.20 0.84
C TYR A 17 -42.06 -12.14 1.01
N GLY A 18 -42.97 -12.39 2.00
CA GLY A 18 -43.95 -11.43 2.41
C GLY A 18 -43.29 -10.34 3.27
N VAL A 19 -43.41 -9.10 2.84
CA VAL A 19 -43.20 -7.95 3.69
C VAL A 19 -44.53 -7.21 3.81
N ARG A 20 -45.09 -7.15 5.03
CA ARG A 20 -46.32 -6.41 5.36
C ARG A 20 -45.99 -4.92 5.45
N LEU A 21 -46.63 -4.15 4.59
CA LEU A 21 -46.77 -2.69 4.73
C LEU A 21 -47.97 -2.41 5.67
N GLY A 22 -47.70 -1.73 6.79
CA GLY A 22 -48.70 -1.19 7.69
C GLY A 22 -49.02 0.27 7.30
N ARG A 23 -50.33 0.50 7.08
CA ARG A 23 -50.96 1.76 6.67
C ARG A 23 -51.00 2.76 7.80
N ARG A 24 -50.79 4.05 7.40
CA ARG A 24 -51.09 5.27 8.13
C ARG A 24 -52.60 5.40 8.40
N TYR A 25 -52.99 5.96 9.57
CA TYR A 25 -54.20 6.75 9.77
C TYR A 25 -53.86 7.99 10.58
N ALA A 26 -54.22 9.12 10.02
CA ALA A 26 -54.36 10.43 10.67
C ALA A 26 -55.82 10.53 11.12
N LEU A 27 -56.10 11.08 12.28
CA LEU A 27 -57.34 11.76 12.56
C LEU A 27 -57.14 12.84 13.67
N ALA A 28 -57.89 13.89 13.50
CA ALA A 28 -57.81 15.21 14.10
C ALA A 28 -58.68 15.35 15.35
N ALA A 29 -58.32 16.37 16.12
CA ALA A 29 -59.13 17.38 16.81
C ALA A 29 -60.26 16.96 17.76
N ALA A 30 -60.23 17.46 18.98
CA ALA A 30 -61.28 18.36 19.52
C ALA A 30 -60.86 18.87 20.91
N GLY A 31 -60.99 20.15 21.12
CA GLY A 31 -60.73 20.85 22.37
C GLY A 31 -61.89 20.75 23.36
N VAL A 32 -61.58 20.98 24.62
CA VAL A 32 -62.54 21.49 25.63
C VAL A 32 -61.82 22.48 26.53
N VAL A 33 -62.39 23.67 26.56
CA VAL A 33 -62.13 24.79 27.47
C VAL A 33 -62.85 24.51 28.77
N LEU A 34 -62.21 24.70 29.92
CA LEU A 34 -62.87 25.04 31.16
C LEU A 34 -62.04 26.00 31.99
N MET A 35 -62.64 27.17 32.18
CA MET A 35 -62.28 28.25 33.13
C MET A 35 -62.43 27.78 34.56
N GLY A 36 -61.63 28.36 35.47
CA GLY A 36 -61.95 28.33 36.86
C GLY A 36 -60.84 28.73 37.82
N MET A 37 -60.80 29.96 38.13
CA MET A 37 -60.63 30.62 39.44
C MET A 37 -59.25 30.82 40.09
N ILE A 38 -59.03 32.02 40.34
CA ILE A 38 -58.11 32.88 41.07
C ILE A 38 -57.81 32.37 42.50
N GLY A 39 -56.54 32.37 42.84
CA GLY A 39 -56.02 32.26 44.21
C GLY A 39 -54.62 32.88 44.30
N CYS A 40 -54.54 34.10 44.82
CA CYS A 40 -53.29 34.79 45.17
C CYS A 40 -52.69 34.21 46.44
N SER A 41 -51.40 33.98 46.45
CA SER A 41 -50.49 34.20 47.61
C SER A 41 -48.99 33.89 47.19
N PRO A 42 -47.96 34.22 47.99
CA PRO A 42 -46.98 35.22 47.54
C PRO A 42 -45.64 34.57 47.07
N LEU A 43 -44.89 35.41 46.39
CA LEU A 43 -43.52 35.16 45.90
C LEU A 43 -42.55 34.63 46.95
N THR A 44 -42.01 33.46 46.70
CA THR A 44 -40.67 33.08 47.14
C THR A 44 -39.84 32.77 45.89
N SER A 45 -38.78 33.51 45.71
CA SER A 45 -37.83 33.40 44.64
C SER A 45 -36.97 32.14 44.88
N GLU A 46 -37.28 31.01 44.22
CA GLU A 46 -36.36 29.92 44.04
C GLU A 46 -35.64 30.02 42.71
N SER A 47 -34.37 30.28 42.80
CA SER A 47 -33.40 30.25 41.70
C SER A 47 -33.37 28.86 41.09
N SER A 48 -34.03 28.68 39.93
CA SER A 48 -33.87 27.45 39.12
C SER A 48 -32.46 27.42 38.53
N ALA A 49 -31.60 26.64 39.15
CA ALA A 49 -30.35 26.27 38.56
C ALA A 49 -30.63 25.43 37.29
N VAL A 50 -30.41 26.05 36.12
CA VAL A 50 -30.39 25.36 34.84
C VAL A 50 -29.21 24.38 34.89
N ALA A 51 -29.49 23.12 35.07
CA ALA A 51 -28.49 22.08 34.93
C ALA A 51 -27.91 22.14 33.53
N ALA A 52 -26.66 22.60 33.42
CA ALA A 52 -25.87 22.55 32.22
C ALA A 52 -25.80 21.07 31.76
N ARG A 53 -26.38 20.79 30.60
CA ARG A 53 -26.16 19.51 29.92
C ARG A 53 -24.64 19.37 29.69
N PRO A 54 -24.01 18.27 30.07
CA PRO A 54 -22.60 18.04 29.70
C PRO A 54 -22.52 18.04 28.17
N ASN A 55 -21.75 18.98 27.63
CA ASN A 55 -21.29 18.93 26.24
C ASN A 55 -20.50 17.62 26.09
N THR A 56 -21.14 16.60 25.59
CA THR A 56 -20.45 15.44 25.01
C THR A 56 -19.87 15.89 23.67
N GLU A 57 -18.79 16.66 23.72
CA GLU A 57 -17.88 16.72 22.59
C GLU A 57 -17.40 15.29 22.35
N SER A 58 -17.85 14.68 21.25
CA SER A 58 -17.26 13.47 20.71
C SER A 58 -15.75 13.74 20.63
N PRO A 59 -14.89 12.89 21.19
CA PRO A 59 -13.47 13.09 21.04
C PRO A 59 -13.15 13.03 19.55
N MET A 60 -12.89 14.20 18.95
CA MET A 60 -12.19 14.25 17.66
C MET A 60 -10.92 13.43 17.88
N SER A 61 -10.85 12.25 17.26
CA SER A 61 -9.65 11.42 17.28
C SER A 61 -8.51 12.31 16.78
N LYS A 62 -7.58 12.66 17.66
CA LYS A 62 -6.36 13.38 17.27
C LYS A 62 -5.72 12.56 16.17
N ILE A 63 -5.68 13.09 14.94
CA ILE A 63 -4.90 12.50 13.86
C ILE A 63 -3.45 12.53 14.35
N VAL A 64 -2.93 11.36 14.72
CA VAL A 64 -1.54 11.22 15.13
C VAL A 64 -0.73 11.27 13.85
N ILE A 65 0.10 12.30 13.70
CA ILE A 65 0.99 12.46 12.55
C ILE A 65 2.22 11.57 12.81
N PRO A 66 2.65 10.75 11.83
CA PRO A 66 3.87 9.95 11.97
C PRO A 66 5.10 10.85 12.18
N ASP A 67 6.05 10.42 12.97
CA ASP A 67 7.33 11.12 13.14
C ASP A 67 8.09 11.13 11.80
N THR A 68 8.47 12.32 11.34
CA THR A 68 9.21 12.50 10.08
C THR A 68 10.57 11.79 10.11
N LYS A 69 11.18 11.62 11.27
CA LYS A 69 12.43 10.83 11.42
C LYS A 69 12.19 9.36 11.05
N LEU A 70 11.06 8.77 11.48
CA LEU A 70 10.74 7.39 11.12
C LEU A 70 10.47 7.27 9.61
N VAL A 71 9.75 8.20 9.01
CA VAL A 71 9.49 8.20 7.56
C VAL A 71 10.81 8.28 6.79
N ASN A 72 11.73 9.15 7.21
CA ASN A 72 13.05 9.27 6.60
C ASN A 72 13.89 8.01 6.81
N SER A 73 13.83 7.38 7.99
CA SER A 73 14.49 6.09 8.24
C SER A 73 13.97 5.00 7.31
N ASN A 74 12.65 4.88 7.20
CA ASN A 74 12.02 3.90 6.29
C ASN A 74 12.37 4.17 4.83
N THR A 75 12.53 5.44 4.43
CA THR A 75 12.96 5.82 3.08
C THR A 75 14.41 5.41 2.82
N LYS A 76 15.33 5.68 3.75
CA LYS A 76 16.75 5.28 3.65
C LYS A 76 16.88 3.76 3.60
N PHE A 77 16.22 3.07 4.53
CA PHE A 77 16.15 1.61 4.54
C PHE A 77 15.62 1.08 3.20
N GLY A 78 14.54 1.69 2.69
CA GLY A 78 13.90 1.29 1.45
C GLY A 78 14.84 1.31 0.25
N PHE A 79 15.61 2.38 0.06
CA PHE A 79 16.59 2.46 -1.03
C PHE A 79 17.70 1.43 -0.87
N LYS A 80 18.21 1.21 0.35
CA LYS A 80 19.22 0.19 0.62
C LYS A 80 18.69 -1.21 0.34
N LEU A 81 17.49 -1.55 0.83
CA LEU A 81 16.84 -2.83 0.58
C LEU A 81 16.63 -3.08 -0.91
N PHE A 82 16.09 -2.08 -1.62
CA PHE A 82 15.86 -2.17 -3.06
C PHE A 82 17.15 -2.40 -3.84
N SER A 83 18.22 -1.71 -3.47
CA SER A 83 19.54 -1.90 -4.07
C SER A 83 20.07 -3.35 -3.89
N GLU A 84 19.90 -3.93 -2.69
CA GLU A 84 20.36 -5.33 -2.44
C GLU A 84 19.50 -6.34 -3.20
N VAL A 85 18.18 -6.11 -3.29
CA VAL A 85 17.29 -6.98 -4.07
C VAL A 85 17.60 -6.90 -5.57
N LEU A 86 17.86 -5.71 -6.11
CA LEU A 86 18.24 -5.54 -7.52
C LEU A 86 19.52 -6.27 -7.90
N LYS A 87 20.51 -6.38 -7.00
CA LYS A 87 21.77 -7.11 -7.27
C LYS A 87 21.50 -8.60 -7.51
N LYS A 88 20.50 -9.17 -6.83
CA LYS A 88 20.13 -10.59 -6.95
C LYS A 88 19.36 -10.86 -8.23
N ASP A 89 18.48 -9.94 -8.63
CA ASP A 89 17.54 -10.08 -9.75
C ASP A 89 17.92 -9.13 -10.91
N GLU A 90 19.22 -8.99 -11.21
CA GLU A 90 19.72 -8.09 -12.26
C GLU A 90 19.07 -8.39 -13.62
N GLY A 91 18.41 -7.38 -14.19
CA GLY A 91 17.72 -7.50 -15.48
C GLY A 91 16.34 -8.14 -15.44
N ALA A 92 15.84 -8.55 -14.27
CA ALA A 92 14.47 -8.98 -14.06
C ALA A 92 13.56 -7.84 -13.60
N ASN A 93 12.25 -8.09 -13.62
CA ASN A 93 11.29 -7.21 -12.95
C ASN A 93 11.42 -7.38 -11.44
N VAL A 94 11.54 -6.28 -10.71
CA VAL A 94 11.57 -6.24 -9.25
C VAL A 94 10.49 -5.29 -8.76
N PHE A 95 9.71 -5.71 -7.76
CA PHE A 95 8.70 -4.87 -7.16
C PHE A 95 8.57 -5.15 -5.66
N VAL A 96 9.07 -4.26 -4.84
CA VAL A 96 9.08 -4.41 -3.38
C VAL A 96 8.32 -3.30 -2.69
N SER A 97 7.85 -3.55 -1.48
CA SER A 97 7.28 -2.55 -0.60
C SER A 97 8.16 -2.30 0.62
N PRO A 98 9.06 -1.32 0.56
CA PRO A 98 9.97 -1.04 1.67
C PRO A 98 9.26 -0.70 2.97
N SER A 99 8.19 0.09 2.92
CA SER A 99 7.43 0.47 4.11
C SER A 99 6.78 -0.74 4.77
N SER A 100 6.25 -1.68 3.97
CA SER A 100 5.63 -2.89 4.48
C SER A 100 6.65 -3.83 5.12
N VAL A 101 7.83 -3.97 4.50
CA VAL A 101 8.95 -4.74 5.08
C VAL A 101 9.45 -4.08 6.38
N ALA A 102 9.57 -2.74 6.40
CA ALA A 102 9.94 -2.02 7.61
C ALA A 102 8.95 -2.27 8.77
N PHE A 103 7.63 -2.31 8.49
CA PHE A 103 6.63 -2.70 9.49
C PHE A 103 6.84 -4.12 10.02
N ALA A 104 7.07 -5.10 9.14
CA ALA A 104 7.29 -6.49 9.55
C ALA A 104 8.55 -6.64 10.41
N LEU A 105 9.62 -5.95 10.06
CA LEU A 105 10.86 -5.96 10.84
C LEU A 105 10.72 -5.18 12.15
N ALA A 106 9.99 -4.07 12.17
CA ALA A 106 9.70 -3.32 13.39
C ALA A 106 8.88 -4.14 14.42
N MET A 107 7.97 -5.01 13.92
CA MET A 107 7.30 -5.99 14.77
C MET A 107 8.29 -6.88 15.52
N THR A 108 9.25 -7.42 14.80
CA THR A 108 10.28 -8.33 15.35
C THR A 108 11.26 -7.56 16.25
N TYR A 109 11.60 -6.33 15.88
CA TYR A 109 12.44 -5.42 16.67
C TYR A 109 11.89 -5.17 18.08
N ASN A 110 10.57 -5.25 18.28
CA ASN A 110 9.93 -5.16 19.58
C ASN A 110 10.34 -6.25 20.58
N GLY A 111 10.95 -7.31 20.12
CA GLY A 111 11.41 -8.41 20.96
C GLY A 111 12.87 -8.78 20.76
N ALA A 112 13.60 -8.00 19.96
CA ALA A 112 15.05 -8.12 19.83
C ALA A 112 15.75 -7.42 21.00
N GLU A 113 16.83 -8.03 21.50
CA GLU A 113 17.63 -7.51 22.60
C GLU A 113 19.12 -7.45 22.19
N GLY A 114 19.92 -6.80 23.01
CA GLY A 114 21.38 -6.79 22.91
C GLY A 114 21.93 -6.37 21.53
N THR A 115 22.87 -7.15 21.01
CA THR A 115 23.54 -6.90 19.72
C THR A 115 22.62 -7.14 18.53
N THR A 116 21.66 -8.07 18.64
CA THR A 116 20.63 -8.31 17.63
C THR A 116 19.74 -7.08 17.45
N GLN A 117 19.26 -6.47 18.53
CA GLN A 117 18.48 -5.23 18.47
C GLN A 117 19.29 -4.10 17.82
N GLN A 118 20.57 -3.97 18.20
CA GLN A 118 21.45 -2.95 17.62
C GLN A 118 21.69 -3.17 16.12
N ALA A 119 21.89 -4.42 15.68
CA ALA A 119 22.04 -4.76 14.26
C ALA A 119 20.78 -4.40 13.46
N MET A 120 19.61 -4.75 13.99
CA MET A 120 18.32 -4.39 13.38
C MET A 120 18.13 -2.86 13.33
N ALA A 121 18.46 -2.14 14.43
CA ALA A 121 18.35 -0.69 14.47
C ALA A 121 19.23 0.00 13.43
N ARG A 122 20.46 -0.50 13.22
CA ARG A 122 21.35 0.03 12.16
C ARG A 122 20.80 -0.22 10.76
N ALA A 123 20.34 -1.45 10.49
CA ALA A 123 19.79 -1.80 9.19
C ALA A 123 18.54 -1.00 8.85
N LEU A 124 17.63 -0.82 9.83
CA LEU A 124 16.37 -0.08 9.70
C LEU A 124 16.53 1.45 9.82
N GLU A 125 17.75 1.96 10.02
CA GLU A 125 18.01 3.39 10.20
C GLU A 125 17.32 4.01 11.43
N TYR A 126 17.08 3.22 12.50
CA TYR A 126 16.36 3.64 13.70
C TYR A 126 17.23 4.36 14.74
N SER A 127 18.45 4.75 14.36
CA SER A 127 19.37 5.46 15.26
C SER A 127 18.72 6.74 15.83
N GLY A 128 18.71 6.87 17.15
CA GLY A 128 18.11 8.02 17.84
C GLY A 128 16.58 8.03 17.91
N LEU A 129 15.93 6.90 17.62
CA LEU A 129 14.50 6.69 17.84
C LEU A 129 14.31 5.72 19.02
N SER A 130 13.42 6.07 19.95
CA SER A 130 13.00 5.14 21.01
C SER A 130 12.00 4.12 20.45
N LEU A 131 11.91 2.95 21.11
CA LEU A 131 10.94 1.91 20.74
C LEU A 131 9.50 2.45 20.73
N GLN A 132 9.16 3.32 21.67
CA GLN A 132 7.84 3.94 21.74
C GLN A 132 7.58 4.86 20.53
N GLN A 133 8.56 5.67 20.12
CA GLN A 133 8.44 6.51 18.92
C GLN A 133 8.27 5.65 17.66
N ILE A 134 9.05 4.59 17.52
CA ILE A 134 8.95 3.66 16.38
C ILE A 134 7.53 3.06 16.32
N ASN A 135 7.04 2.52 17.44
CA ASN A 135 5.74 1.87 17.50
C ASN A 135 4.59 2.84 17.23
N SER A 136 4.55 3.99 17.93
CA SER A 136 3.48 4.96 17.77
C SER A 136 3.45 5.58 16.36
N SER A 137 4.62 5.86 15.79
CA SER A 137 4.70 6.41 14.43
C SER A 137 4.35 5.39 13.36
N ASN A 138 4.72 4.11 13.53
CA ASN A 138 4.30 3.04 12.62
C ASN A 138 2.79 2.82 12.68
N ALA A 139 2.17 2.84 13.86
CA ALA A 139 0.73 2.74 14.02
C ALA A 139 -0.01 3.91 13.33
N ALA A 140 0.48 5.14 13.52
CA ALA A 140 -0.06 6.32 12.86
C ALA A 140 0.09 6.23 11.33
N LEU A 141 1.27 5.84 10.86
CA LEU A 141 1.54 5.69 9.43
C LEU A 141 0.64 4.61 8.81
N LYS A 142 0.51 3.45 9.44
CA LYS A 142 -0.39 2.38 8.99
C LYS A 142 -1.83 2.88 8.86
N THR A 143 -2.34 3.58 9.86
CA THR A 143 -3.71 4.14 9.86
C THR A 143 -3.94 5.10 8.69
N LEU A 144 -2.96 5.99 8.41
CA LEU A 144 -3.05 6.93 7.30
C LEU A 144 -3.01 6.23 5.93
N LEU A 145 -2.19 5.19 5.81
CA LEU A 145 -1.98 4.48 4.56
C LEU A 145 -3.12 3.53 4.18
N GLU A 146 -3.80 2.93 5.16
CA GLU A 146 -4.87 1.95 4.88
C GLU A 146 -6.18 2.57 4.37
N ASN A 147 -6.41 3.87 4.60
CA ASN A 147 -7.63 4.55 4.16
C ASN A 147 -7.34 5.97 3.61
N PRO A 148 -6.50 6.11 2.59
CA PRO A 148 -6.08 7.41 2.10
C PRO A 148 -7.18 8.13 1.31
N ASP A 149 -8.01 7.37 0.58
CA ASP A 149 -9.03 7.86 -0.36
C ASP A 149 -10.05 6.75 -0.64
N PRO A 150 -11.35 7.05 -0.84
CA PRO A 150 -12.37 6.02 -1.16
C PRO A 150 -12.09 5.18 -2.42
N LYS A 151 -11.29 5.72 -3.35
CA LYS A 151 -10.89 5.03 -4.60
C LYS A 151 -9.50 4.39 -4.51
N VAL A 152 -8.87 4.43 -3.33
CA VAL A 152 -7.55 3.85 -3.09
C VAL A 152 -7.62 2.93 -1.91
N GLN A 153 -7.19 1.71 -2.10
CA GLN A 153 -7.14 0.67 -1.10
C GLN A 153 -5.72 0.14 -0.97
N LEU A 154 -5.19 0.19 0.24
CA LEU A 154 -3.95 -0.45 0.62
C LEU A 154 -4.24 -1.44 1.75
N THR A 155 -3.72 -2.64 1.62
CA THR A 155 -3.77 -3.64 2.69
C THR A 155 -2.36 -4.13 2.98
N ILE A 156 -1.92 -3.97 4.22
CA ILE A 156 -0.63 -4.44 4.69
C ILE A 156 -0.87 -5.60 5.65
N ALA A 157 -0.47 -6.80 5.27
CA ALA A 157 -0.64 -8.02 6.06
C ALA A 157 0.72 -8.51 6.57
N ASN A 158 0.94 -8.37 7.88
CA ASN A 158 2.15 -8.79 8.55
C ASN A 158 1.85 -9.88 9.57
N SER A 159 2.65 -10.94 9.56
CA SER A 159 2.54 -12.00 10.56
C SER A 159 3.89 -12.60 10.94
N LEU A 160 3.94 -13.07 12.18
CA LEU A 160 5.02 -13.85 12.74
C LEU A 160 4.46 -15.20 13.15
N TRP A 161 5.05 -16.27 12.62
CA TRP A 161 4.73 -17.65 12.91
C TRP A 161 5.93 -18.30 13.57
N ALA A 162 5.80 -18.67 14.83
CA ALA A 162 6.84 -19.37 15.57
C ALA A 162 6.48 -20.86 15.67
N ASN A 163 7.49 -21.73 15.65
CA ASN A 163 7.25 -23.16 15.86
C ASN A 163 6.51 -23.40 17.18
N SER A 164 5.65 -24.40 17.22
CA SER A 164 4.83 -24.76 18.38
C SER A 164 5.59 -24.94 19.67
N ASN A 165 6.87 -25.30 19.60
CA ASN A 165 7.76 -25.45 20.76
C ASN A 165 8.19 -24.11 21.40
N ALA A 166 7.97 -23.00 20.73
CA ALA A 166 8.33 -21.68 21.21
C ALA A 166 7.28 -21.14 22.20
N SER A 167 7.74 -20.70 23.37
CA SER A 167 6.89 -19.98 24.33
C SER A 167 6.93 -18.49 24.02
N LEU A 168 5.88 -17.97 23.37
CA LEU A 168 5.80 -16.55 23.00
C LEU A 168 5.43 -15.67 24.21
N ASN A 169 6.13 -14.56 24.36
CA ASN A 169 5.89 -13.60 25.41
C ASN A 169 4.55 -12.85 25.20
N PRO A 170 3.60 -12.91 26.15
CA PRO A 170 2.31 -12.24 26.03
C PRO A 170 2.40 -10.74 25.79
N SER A 171 3.38 -10.05 26.42
CA SER A 171 3.56 -8.61 26.25
C SER A 171 4.07 -8.24 24.84
N PHE A 172 4.90 -9.08 24.22
CA PHE A 172 5.30 -8.95 22.83
C PHE A 172 4.10 -9.12 21.89
N MET A 173 3.32 -10.18 22.11
CA MET A 173 2.11 -10.42 21.31
C MET A 173 1.13 -9.25 21.40
N GLN A 174 0.95 -8.69 22.62
CA GLN A 174 0.05 -7.55 22.85
C GLN A 174 0.55 -6.30 22.11
N ARG A 175 1.85 -5.93 22.24
CA ARG A 175 2.42 -4.79 21.52
C ARG A 175 2.22 -4.91 20.01
N ASN A 176 2.42 -6.09 19.45
CA ASN A 176 2.24 -6.30 18.02
C ASN A 176 0.77 -6.21 17.58
N ARG A 177 -0.18 -6.61 18.40
CA ARG A 177 -1.60 -6.35 18.15
C ARG A 177 -1.93 -4.86 18.19
N ASP A 178 -1.44 -4.16 19.22
CA ASP A 178 -1.82 -2.76 19.46
C ASP A 178 -1.25 -1.79 18.43
N PHE A 179 0.01 -1.97 18.04
CA PHE A 179 0.70 -1.02 17.15
C PHE A 179 0.73 -1.43 15.67
N TYR A 180 0.64 -2.74 15.37
CA TYR A 180 0.81 -3.23 14.00
C TYR A 180 -0.43 -3.96 13.47
N ALA A 181 -1.43 -4.24 14.32
CA ALA A 181 -2.59 -5.06 14.00
C ALA A 181 -2.18 -6.39 13.33
N SER A 182 -1.07 -6.96 13.76
CA SER A 182 -0.44 -8.11 13.14
C SER A 182 -0.80 -9.41 13.82
N ARG A 183 -0.68 -10.51 13.08
CA ARG A 183 -0.82 -11.86 13.62
C ARG A 183 0.52 -12.34 14.16
N VAL A 184 0.56 -12.68 15.45
CA VAL A 184 1.68 -13.36 16.09
C VAL A 184 1.16 -14.63 16.74
N THR A 185 1.63 -15.80 16.30
CA THR A 185 1.06 -17.09 16.74
C THR A 185 2.08 -18.23 16.60
N ASN A 186 1.86 -19.30 17.34
CA ASN A 186 2.52 -20.58 17.14
C ASN A 186 1.87 -21.37 16.01
N LEU A 187 2.69 -22.20 15.34
CA LEU A 187 2.26 -23.17 14.34
C LEU A 187 3.16 -24.38 14.42
N ASP A 188 2.58 -25.56 14.35
CA ASP A 188 3.35 -26.81 14.29
C ASP A 188 3.98 -26.97 12.90
N PHE A 189 5.30 -26.79 12.82
CA PHE A 189 6.02 -26.89 11.56
C PHE A 189 6.27 -28.34 11.12
N THR A 190 5.92 -29.32 11.95
CA THR A 190 5.90 -30.75 11.57
C THR A 190 4.61 -31.15 10.87
N ASP A 191 3.56 -30.33 10.99
CA ASP A 191 2.30 -30.54 10.29
C ASP A 191 2.46 -30.24 8.79
N SER A 192 2.13 -31.20 7.95
CA SER A 192 2.14 -31.06 6.48
C SER A 192 1.19 -29.93 5.98
N GLY A 193 0.19 -29.54 6.75
CA GLY A 193 -0.74 -28.45 6.49
C GLY A 193 -0.23 -27.07 6.92
N ALA A 194 0.93 -26.97 7.59
CA ALA A 194 1.44 -25.72 8.12
C ALA A 194 1.62 -24.61 7.03
N ALA A 195 2.21 -24.97 5.88
CA ALA A 195 2.34 -24.04 4.76
C ALA A 195 0.98 -23.55 4.25
N ASN A 196 0.01 -24.45 4.15
CA ASN A 196 -1.36 -24.09 3.74
C ASN A 196 -2.04 -23.14 4.75
N THR A 197 -1.79 -23.31 6.04
CA THR A 197 -2.30 -22.43 7.09
C THR A 197 -1.79 -21.00 6.90
N ILE A 198 -0.51 -20.82 6.61
CA ILE A 198 0.09 -19.51 6.31
C ILE A 198 -0.48 -18.96 5.00
N ASN A 199 -0.53 -19.76 3.94
CA ASN A 199 -1.02 -19.34 2.62
C ASN A 199 -2.49 -18.91 2.66
N ASN A 200 -3.36 -19.65 3.37
CA ASN A 200 -4.76 -19.28 3.54
C ASN A 200 -4.90 -17.94 4.27
N TRP A 201 -4.09 -17.71 5.33
CA TRP A 201 -4.09 -16.44 6.02
C TRP A 201 -3.66 -15.28 5.10
N VAL A 202 -2.63 -15.49 4.27
CA VAL A 202 -2.17 -14.48 3.29
C VAL A 202 -3.26 -14.20 2.26
N LYS A 203 -3.88 -15.26 1.71
CA LYS A 203 -4.98 -15.15 0.76
C LYS A 203 -6.13 -14.33 1.31
N ASP A 204 -6.59 -14.63 2.51
CA ASP A 204 -7.67 -13.90 3.16
C ASP A 204 -7.30 -12.45 3.43
N SER A 205 -6.07 -12.22 3.92
CA SER A 205 -5.55 -10.88 4.22
C SER A 205 -5.33 -10.02 2.98
N THR A 206 -5.10 -10.63 1.80
CA THR A 206 -4.89 -9.93 0.52
C THR A 206 -6.08 -10.02 -0.43
N ARG A 207 -7.27 -10.41 0.09
CA ARG A 207 -8.52 -10.54 -0.67
C ARG A 207 -8.39 -11.46 -1.88
N GLY A 208 -7.66 -12.55 -1.73
CA GLY A 208 -7.44 -13.55 -2.77
C GLY A 208 -6.45 -13.14 -3.87
N LYS A 209 -5.70 -12.03 -3.70
CA LYS A 209 -4.74 -11.58 -4.71
C LYS A 209 -3.38 -12.26 -4.59
N ILE A 210 -3.04 -12.71 -3.40
CA ILE A 210 -1.83 -13.49 -3.13
C ILE A 210 -2.28 -14.84 -2.58
N ASP A 211 -2.24 -15.87 -3.42
CA ASP A 211 -2.72 -17.21 -3.05
C ASP A 211 -1.67 -18.02 -2.30
N LYS A 212 -0.38 -17.76 -2.54
CA LYS A 212 0.72 -18.55 -2.02
C LYS A 212 1.95 -17.68 -1.80
N ILE A 213 2.63 -17.90 -0.66
CA ILE A 213 3.89 -17.24 -0.29
C ILE A 213 4.89 -18.22 0.34
N VAL A 214 4.40 -19.34 0.86
CA VAL A 214 5.23 -20.41 1.44
C VAL A 214 4.94 -21.69 0.68
N GLU A 215 6.01 -22.34 0.17
CA GLU A 215 5.89 -23.64 -0.51
C GLU A 215 6.00 -24.79 0.45
N GLN A 216 7.05 -24.77 1.25
CA GLN A 216 7.36 -25.81 2.23
C GLN A 216 7.89 -25.17 3.50
N ILE A 217 7.64 -25.84 4.63
CA ILE A 217 8.20 -25.52 5.93
C ILE A 217 9.01 -26.72 6.37
N SER A 218 10.26 -26.48 6.77
CA SER A 218 11.10 -27.53 7.36
C SER A 218 10.88 -27.56 8.88
N PRO A 219 10.79 -28.76 9.50
CA PRO A 219 10.54 -28.90 10.95
C PRO A 219 11.60 -28.25 11.85
N ASP A 220 12.81 -28.04 11.33
CA ASP A 220 13.93 -27.38 12.03
C ASP A 220 13.84 -25.84 11.99
N GLN A 221 12.97 -25.28 11.17
CA GLN A 221 12.74 -23.83 11.16
C GLN A 221 12.06 -23.37 12.44
N VAL A 222 12.41 -22.18 12.89
CA VAL A 222 12.02 -21.65 14.19
C VAL A 222 10.98 -20.56 14.09
N MET A 223 11.17 -19.61 13.16
CA MET A 223 10.29 -18.45 13.03
C MET A 223 10.25 -17.91 11.60
N PHE A 224 9.03 -17.70 11.10
CA PHE A 224 8.75 -17.06 9.82
C PHE A 224 8.18 -15.66 10.02
N LEU A 225 8.74 -14.70 9.32
CA LEU A 225 8.12 -13.41 9.06
C LEU A 225 7.49 -13.41 7.67
N ILE A 226 6.20 -13.14 7.61
CA ILE A 226 5.44 -13.04 6.38
C ILE A 226 4.95 -11.61 6.22
N ASN A 227 5.31 -11.01 5.10
CA ASN A 227 4.86 -9.70 4.68
C ASN A 227 4.21 -9.78 3.31
N ALA A 228 2.92 -9.52 3.26
CA ALA A 228 2.14 -9.48 2.05
C ALA A 228 1.45 -8.12 1.94
N ILE A 229 1.53 -7.50 0.78
CA ILE A 229 0.93 -6.20 0.55
C ILE A 229 0.17 -6.17 -0.77
N TYR A 230 -1.02 -5.60 -0.71
CA TYR A 230 -1.90 -5.41 -1.84
C TYR A 230 -2.27 -3.93 -1.97
N PHE A 231 -2.16 -3.42 -3.18
CA PHE A 231 -2.54 -2.05 -3.52
C PHE A 231 -3.51 -2.03 -4.70
N LYS A 232 -4.58 -1.25 -4.53
CA LYS A 232 -5.56 -0.94 -5.57
C LYS A 232 -5.82 0.56 -5.56
N GLY A 233 -5.63 1.22 -6.70
CA GLY A 233 -5.89 2.66 -6.82
C GLY A 233 -6.43 3.00 -8.20
N ALA A 234 -7.58 3.66 -8.27
CA ALA A 234 -8.06 4.23 -9.51
C ALA A 234 -7.31 5.55 -9.79
N TRP A 235 -6.90 5.79 -11.04
CA TRP A 235 -6.29 7.08 -11.42
C TRP A 235 -7.23 8.24 -11.12
N THR A 236 -6.70 9.37 -10.70
CA THR A 236 -7.47 10.63 -10.64
C THR A 236 -8.04 10.98 -12.02
N LYS A 237 -7.24 10.73 -13.06
CA LYS A 237 -7.63 10.84 -14.47
C LYS A 237 -7.30 9.51 -15.17
N PRO A 238 -8.30 8.65 -15.44
CA PRO A 238 -8.08 7.40 -16.17
C PRO A 238 -7.58 7.61 -17.59
N PHE A 239 -6.84 6.63 -18.12
CA PHE A 239 -6.50 6.57 -19.55
C PHE A 239 -7.73 6.13 -20.36
N ASP A 240 -7.82 6.60 -21.59
CA ASP A 240 -8.85 6.16 -22.53
C ASP A 240 -8.42 4.83 -23.18
N LYS A 241 -9.20 3.77 -22.96
CA LYS A 241 -8.93 2.44 -23.54
C LYS A 241 -8.82 2.44 -25.05
N SER A 242 -9.54 3.34 -25.73
CA SER A 242 -9.49 3.48 -27.19
C SER A 242 -8.17 4.02 -27.72
N GLN A 243 -7.37 4.66 -26.83
CA GLN A 243 -6.04 5.19 -27.15
C GLN A 243 -4.91 4.20 -26.82
N THR A 244 -5.21 3.07 -26.18
CA THR A 244 -4.22 2.01 -25.94
C THR A 244 -3.94 1.27 -27.24
N LYS A 245 -2.66 1.19 -27.63
CA LYS A 245 -2.20 0.54 -28.86
C LYS A 245 -0.99 -0.33 -28.60
N GLU A 246 -0.86 -1.42 -29.35
CA GLU A 246 0.37 -2.21 -29.36
C GLU A 246 1.54 -1.36 -29.87
N GLN A 247 2.60 -1.26 -29.09
CA GLN A 247 3.83 -0.53 -29.44
C GLN A 247 5.07 -1.31 -29.01
N ALA A 248 6.20 -0.96 -29.63
CA ALA A 248 7.48 -1.55 -29.30
C ALA A 248 7.96 -1.12 -27.92
N PHE A 249 8.43 -2.08 -27.14
CA PHE A 249 9.17 -1.90 -25.90
C PHE A 249 10.49 -2.63 -26.03
N THR A 250 11.61 -1.90 -25.88
CA THR A 250 12.95 -2.45 -26.01
C THR A 250 13.52 -2.80 -24.65
N LYS A 251 13.74 -4.11 -24.38
CA LYS A 251 14.41 -4.56 -23.15
C LYS A 251 15.88 -4.11 -23.10
N ALA A 252 16.47 -4.15 -21.91
CA ALA A 252 17.91 -3.92 -21.73
C ALA A 252 18.81 -4.86 -22.57
N SER A 253 18.30 -6.06 -22.93
CA SER A 253 18.99 -7.01 -23.83
C SER A 253 18.91 -6.64 -25.32
N GLY A 254 18.20 -5.55 -25.69
CA GLY A 254 17.89 -5.18 -27.08
C GLY A 254 16.71 -5.96 -27.69
N GLN A 255 16.14 -6.93 -26.99
CA GLN A 255 14.93 -7.62 -27.49
C GLN A 255 13.73 -6.68 -27.48
N VAL A 256 13.01 -6.60 -28.60
CA VAL A 256 11.79 -5.81 -28.74
C VAL A 256 10.56 -6.67 -28.44
N LEU A 257 9.70 -6.16 -27.59
CA LEU A 257 8.37 -6.72 -27.29
C LEU A 257 7.30 -5.81 -27.90
N GLN A 258 6.17 -6.38 -28.33
CA GLN A 258 4.95 -5.62 -28.61
C GLN A 258 4.09 -5.66 -27.35
N ILE A 259 3.73 -4.51 -26.83
CA ILE A 259 2.98 -4.39 -25.59
C ILE A 259 1.87 -3.34 -25.69
N PRO A 260 0.76 -3.50 -24.96
CA PRO A 260 -0.28 -2.47 -24.90
C PRO A 260 0.27 -1.22 -24.22
N MET A 261 0.36 -0.13 -24.98
CA MET A 261 0.83 1.19 -24.51
C MET A 261 -0.38 2.12 -24.37
N MET A 262 -0.66 2.52 -23.14
CA MET A 262 -1.71 3.48 -22.79
C MET A 262 -1.23 4.90 -23.06
N ALA A 263 -2.06 5.76 -23.63
CA ALA A 263 -1.70 7.14 -23.94
C ALA A 263 -2.66 8.15 -23.29
N GLN A 264 -2.11 9.23 -22.77
CA GLN A 264 -2.91 10.32 -22.19
C GLN A 264 -2.18 11.66 -22.28
N ARG A 265 -2.93 12.72 -22.62
CA ARG A 265 -2.46 14.11 -22.62
C ARG A 265 -3.06 14.90 -21.48
N GLY A 266 -2.28 15.78 -20.83
CA GLY A 266 -2.75 16.61 -19.73
C GLY A 266 -1.67 17.43 -19.05
N ASN A 267 -2.02 18.01 -17.90
CA ASN A 267 -1.07 18.68 -17.03
C ASN A 267 -0.65 17.73 -15.91
N TYR A 268 0.65 17.53 -15.78
CA TYR A 268 1.24 16.59 -14.81
C TYR A 268 2.33 17.26 -13.98
N LYS A 269 2.57 16.79 -12.79
CA LYS A 269 3.83 17.04 -12.10
C LYS A 269 4.93 16.28 -12.82
N TYR A 270 5.83 17.00 -13.47
CA TYR A 270 6.88 16.48 -14.34
C TYR A 270 8.24 17.04 -13.92
N LEU A 271 9.26 16.24 -14.06
CA LEU A 271 10.67 16.58 -13.86
C LEU A 271 11.48 15.98 -15.01
N GLU A 272 12.39 16.78 -15.55
CA GLU A 272 13.33 16.34 -16.57
C GLU A 272 14.70 16.96 -16.30
N ASN A 273 15.75 16.16 -16.44
CA ASN A 273 17.14 16.58 -16.40
C ASN A 273 17.94 15.81 -17.46
N ASP A 274 19.27 15.90 -17.43
CA ASP A 274 20.13 15.27 -18.42
C ASP A 274 20.09 13.73 -18.36
N ASN A 275 19.69 13.14 -17.21
CA ASN A 275 19.78 11.72 -16.96
C ASN A 275 18.44 10.98 -17.12
N PHE A 276 17.31 11.65 -16.88
CA PHE A 276 15.99 11.01 -16.91
C PHE A 276 14.84 12.00 -17.14
N GLN A 277 13.69 11.46 -17.54
CA GLN A 277 12.38 12.07 -17.44
C GLN A 277 11.62 11.42 -16.28
N ALA A 278 10.81 12.18 -15.54
CA ALA A 278 9.98 11.66 -14.47
C ALA A 278 8.61 12.33 -14.43
N ILE A 279 7.56 11.54 -14.13
CA ILE A 279 6.18 12.00 -14.07
C ILE A 279 5.51 11.46 -12.82
N SER A 280 4.55 12.21 -12.27
CA SER A 280 3.67 11.80 -11.18
C SER A 280 2.24 11.67 -11.68
N LEU A 281 1.67 10.47 -11.54
CA LEU A 281 0.30 10.12 -11.88
C LEU A 281 -0.49 9.90 -10.59
N PRO A 282 -1.40 10.80 -10.22
CA PRO A 282 -2.12 10.71 -8.95
C PRO A 282 -3.24 9.66 -9.00
N TYR A 283 -3.46 9.00 -7.86
CA TYR A 283 -4.59 8.12 -7.59
C TYR A 283 -5.68 8.82 -6.78
N GLY A 284 -6.90 8.33 -6.91
CA GLY A 284 -8.04 8.77 -6.13
C GLY A 284 -8.55 10.14 -6.51
N LYS A 285 -9.37 10.70 -5.63
CA LYS A 285 -9.96 12.02 -5.85
C LYS A 285 -8.99 13.15 -5.47
N ASP A 286 -8.28 12.97 -4.36
CA ASP A 286 -7.48 14.02 -3.74
C ASP A 286 -5.98 13.92 -4.10
N GLY A 287 -5.57 12.88 -4.86
CA GLY A 287 -4.18 12.67 -5.26
C GLY A 287 -3.21 12.50 -4.09
N LYS A 288 -3.71 11.97 -2.95
CA LYS A 288 -2.87 11.75 -1.75
C LYS A 288 -1.80 10.70 -2.00
N ILE A 289 -2.07 9.73 -2.86
CA ILE A 289 -1.10 8.75 -3.32
C ILE A 289 -0.85 8.97 -4.80
N SER A 290 0.40 8.82 -5.22
CA SER A 290 0.78 8.93 -6.63
C SER A 290 1.73 7.81 -7.04
N PHE A 291 1.57 7.42 -8.30
CA PHE A 291 2.50 6.57 -9.04
C PHE A 291 3.51 7.46 -9.76
N TYR A 292 4.76 7.27 -9.47
CA TYR A 292 5.85 7.99 -10.12
C TYR A 292 6.56 7.06 -11.11
N VAL A 293 6.81 7.55 -12.32
CA VAL A 293 7.60 6.87 -13.33
C VAL A 293 8.87 7.67 -13.57
N PHE A 294 10.01 7.02 -13.51
CA PHE A 294 11.32 7.54 -13.86
C PHE A 294 11.85 6.77 -15.06
N LEU A 295 12.03 7.44 -16.17
CA LEU A 295 12.52 6.88 -17.42
C LEU A 295 13.94 7.40 -17.67
N PRO A 296 15.00 6.59 -17.48
CA PRO A 296 16.37 6.97 -17.81
C PRO A 296 16.48 7.35 -19.29
N LYS A 297 17.22 8.44 -19.57
CA LYS A 297 17.50 8.85 -20.96
C LYS A 297 18.52 7.91 -21.57
N GLU A 298 18.40 7.69 -22.87
CA GLU A 298 19.41 7.01 -23.66
C GLU A 298 20.58 7.96 -23.93
N ASN A 299 21.82 7.54 -23.69
CA ASN A 299 22.97 8.27 -24.18
C ASN A 299 23.22 7.88 -25.63
N SER A 300 23.44 8.88 -26.47
CA SER A 300 23.76 8.69 -27.88
C SER A 300 25.03 7.82 -28.01
N GLY A 301 24.84 6.53 -28.28
CA GLY A 301 25.92 5.59 -28.59
C GLY A 301 25.91 4.27 -27.83
N ASP A 302 25.17 4.12 -26.74
CA ASP A 302 25.07 2.86 -26.01
C ASP A 302 23.62 2.43 -25.81
N LEU A 303 23.13 1.57 -26.68
CA LEU A 303 21.81 0.96 -26.60
C LEU A 303 21.70 -0.08 -25.46
N ASN A 304 22.80 -0.38 -24.79
CA ASN A 304 22.87 -1.42 -23.76
C ASN A 304 22.97 -0.80 -22.37
N SER A 305 21.95 -0.96 -21.56
CA SER A 305 21.91 -0.98 -20.07
C SER A 305 22.82 -0.01 -19.26
N GLY A 306 23.75 0.72 -19.88
CA GLY A 306 24.71 1.59 -19.19
C GLY A 306 24.00 2.67 -18.37
N ASN A 307 23.00 3.33 -18.94
CA ASN A 307 22.24 4.39 -18.27
C ASN A 307 21.35 3.89 -17.16
N LEU A 308 20.80 2.67 -17.30
CA LEU A 308 19.98 2.05 -16.27
C LEU A 308 20.82 1.73 -15.03
N LYS A 309 22.03 1.18 -15.21
CA LYS A 309 22.94 0.89 -14.08
C LYS A 309 23.41 2.17 -13.37
N GLU A 310 23.73 3.21 -14.12
CA GLU A 310 24.11 4.51 -13.53
C GLU A 310 22.92 5.17 -12.82
N PHE A 311 21.72 5.03 -13.40
CA PHE A 311 20.51 5.49 -12.72
C PHE A 311 20.28 4.72 -11.40
N TYR A 312 20.50 3.39 -11.36
CA TYR A 312 20.40 2.60 -10.13
C TYR A 312 21.37 3.07 -9.05
N LYS A 313 22.61 3.41 -9.41
CA LYS A 313 23.59 3.95 -8.46
C LYS A 313 23.15 5.32 -7.91
N SER A 314 22.40 6.09 -8.69
CA SER A 314 21.87 7.39 -8.27
C SER A 314 20.60 7.28 -7.40
N LEU A 315 19.96 6.11 -7.35
CA LEU A 315 18.78 5.87 -6.53
C LEU A 315 19.15 5.74 -5.04
N ASN A 316 19.12 6.84 -4.35
CA ASN A 316 19.33 6.91 -2.90
C ASN A 316 18.46 8.01 -2.28
N SER A 317 18.38 8.03 -0.95
CA SER A 317 17.56 9.00 -0.22
C SER A 317 17.97 10.45 -0.45
N GLU A 318 19.28 10.73 -0.63
CA GLU A 318 19.77 12.09 -0.83
C GLU A 318 19.34 12.66 -2.17
N ASN A 319 19.48 11.88 -3.25
CA ASN A 319 19.03 12.29 -4.57
C ASN A 319 17.50 12.36 -4.64
N TRP A 320 16.79 11.43 -3.97
CA TRP A 320 15.34 11.48 -3.84
C TRP A 320 14.85 12.79 -3.21
N GLU A 321 15.46 13.22 -2.10
CA GLU A 321 15.14 14.48 -1.42
C GLU A 321 15.42 15.70 -2.32
N LYS A 322 16.44 15.62 -3.18
CA LYS A 322 16.74 16.68 -4.17
C LYS A 322 15.75 16.70 -5.33
N TRP A 323 15.31 15.53 -5.82
CA TRP A 323 14.44 15.44 -6.99
C TRP A 323 12.99 15.80 -6.69
N MET A 324 12.45 15.34 -5.56
CA MET A 324 11.02 15.51 -5.25
C MET A 324 10.57 16.99 -5.25
N PRO A 325 11.30 17.97 -4.71
CA PRO A 325 10.91 19.37 -4.79
C PRO A 325 11.00 20.00 -6.18
N GLN A 326 11.62 19.31 -7.16
CA GLN A 326 11.80 19.85 -8.51
C GLN A 326 10.64 19.56 -9.46
N PHE A 327 9.72 18.67 -9.09
CA PHE A 327 8.54 18.42 -9.90
C PHE A 327 7.69 19.68 -10.06
N ARG A 328 7.35 20.04 -11.31
CA ARG A 328 6.54 21.21 -11.66
C ARG A 328 5.37 20.80 -12.54
N SER A 329 4.28 21.53 -12.47
CA SER A 329 3.16 21.34 -13.39
C SER A 329 3.59 21.70 -14.80
N ARG A 330 3.46 20.77 -15.75
CA ARG A 330 3.76 20.95 -17.17
C ARG A 330 2.76 20.19 -18.03
N GLU A 331 2.32 20.81 -19.10
CA GLU A 331 1.50 20.15 -20.12
C GLU A 331 2.37 19.18 -20.92
N GLY A 332 1.79 18.02 -21.26
CA GLY A 332 2.49 17.04 -22.08
C GLY A 332 1.68 15.77 -22.30
N GLU A 333 2.33 14.81 -22.92
CA GLU A 333 1.81 13.49 -23.23
C GLU A 333 2.65 12.42 -22.53
N ILE A 334 1.97 11.44 -21.95
CA ILE A 334 2.57 10.22 -21.40
C ILE A 334 2.05 9.01 -22.17
N GLN A 335 2.96 8.13 -22.57
CA GLN A 335 2.67 6.78 -23.03
C GLN A 335 3.30 5.81 -22.06
N LEU A 336 2.45 4.97 -21.41
CA LEU A 336 2.83 4.08 -20.31
C LEU A 336 2.38 2.65 -20.62
N PRO A 337 3.24 1.64 -20.48
CA PRO A 337 2.84 0.25 -20.64
C PRO A 337 1.71 -0.12 -19.68
N ARG A 338 0.73 -0.88 -20.17
CA ARG A 338 -0.13 -1.67 -19.31
C ARG A 338 0.64 -2.92 -18.89
N PHE A 339 0.67 -3.23 -17.59
CA PHE A 339 1.38 -4.40 -17.11
C PHE A 339 0.80 -4.94 -15.80
N LYS A 340 1.09 -6.21 -15.57
CA LYS A 340 0.79 -6.92 -14.33
C LYS A 340 2.06 -7.60 -13.83
N MET A 341 2.24 -7.66 -12.53
CA MET A 341 3.37 -8.31 -11.93
C MET A 341 3.01 -8.90 -10.56
N ASP A 342 3.40 -10.14 -10.36
CA ASP A 342 3.46 -10.84 -9.08
C ASP A 342 4.95 -11.03 -8.77
N TYR A 343 5.43 -10.44 -7.67
CA TYR A 343 6.83 -10.50 -7.28
C TYR A 343 6.97 -11.07 -5.88
N GLU A 344 7.78 -12.12 -5.75
CA GLU A 344 8.09 -12.77 -4.48
C GLU A 344 9.60 -12.83 -4.26
N VAL A 345 10.03 -12.55 -3.04
CA VAL A 345 11.44 -12.62 -2.65
C VAL A 345 11.61 -13.08 -1.20
N THR A 346 12.64 -13.89 -0.97
CA THR A 346 13.17 -14.15 0.37
C THR A 346 14.25 -13.12 0.67
N LEU A 347 14.04 -12.36 1.73
CA LEU A 347 14.85 -11.17 2.06
C LEU A 347 16.06 -11.45 2.94
N ASN A 348 16.29 -12.70 3.40
CA ASN A 348 17.38 -13.04 4.31
C ASN A 348 18.75 -12.54 3.85
N ASP A 349 19.11 -12.80 2.58
CA ASP A 349 20.40 -12.38 2.01
C ASP A 349 20.53 -10.85 1.97
N ALA A 350 19.49 -10.16 1.48
CA ALA A 350 19.48 -8.72 1.41
C ALA A 350 19.58 -8.06 2.79
N LEU A 351 18.82 -8.57 3.78
CA LEU A 351 18.87 -8.08 5.16
C LEU A 351 20.20 -8.40 5.85
N THR A 352 20.80 -9.53 5.54
CA THR A 352 22.17 -9.90 6.00
C THR A 352 23.19 -8.92 5.45
N ALA A 353 23.12 -8.59 4.16
CA ALA A 353 23.99 -7.58 3.53
C ALA A 353 23.81 -6.18 4.15
N LEU A 354 22.62 -5.86 4.63
CA LEU A 354 22.33 -4.63 5.37
C LEU A 354 22.79 -4.65 6.85
N GLY A 355 23.38 -5.75 7.31
CA GLY A 355 23.95 -5.90 8.66
C GLY A 355 23.06 -6.61 9.66
N MET A 356 21.97 -7.27 9.23
CA MET A 356 21.08 -8.05 10.10
C MET A 356 21.45 -9.52 10.24
N GLY A 357 22.65 -9.95 9.81
CA GLY A 357 23.04 -11.37 9.78
C GLY A 357 22.91 -12.07 11.12
N GLU A 358 23.14 -11.38 12.24
CA GLU A 358 22.99 -11.94 13.58
C GLU A 358 21.55 -12.40 13.86
N ALA A 359 20.54 -11.67 13.38
CA ALA A 359 19.13 -12.02 13.57
C ALA A 359 18.71 -13.36 12.95
N PHE A 360 19.51 -13.87 12.01
CA PHE A 360 19.32 -15.13 11.30
C PHE A 360 20.21 -16.28 11.82
N SER A 361 21.02 -16.04 12.85
CA SER A 361 21.98 -16.98 13.38
C SER A 361 21.57 -17.54 14.75
N ASP A 362 22.32 -18.53 15.23
CA ASP A 362 22.22 -19.10 16.57
C ASP A 362 22.59 -18.09 17.70
N LYS A 363 23.21 -16.95 17.32
CA LYS A 363 23.55 -15.86 18.25
C LYS A 363 22.42 -14.83 18.40
N ALA A 364 21.31 -15.03 17.69
CA ALA A 364 20.18 -14.10 17.75
C ALA A 364 19.62 -14.01 19.17
N ASP A 365 19.44 -12.80 19.66
CA ASP A 365 18.77 -12.52 20.92
C ASP A 365 17.38 -11.94 20.66
N PHE A 366 16.39 -12.82 20.64
CA PHE A 366 14.97 -12.50 20.61
C PHE A 366 14.28 -12.88 21.92
N SER A 367 14.99 -12.75 23.06
CA SER A 367 14.45 -13.09 24.38
C SER A 367 13.18 -12.31 24.75
N GLY A 368 12.97 -11.14 24.17
CA GLY A 368 11.73 -10.39 24.28
C GLY A 368 10.54 -11.01 23.51
N ILE A 369 10.79 -11.89 22.52
CA ILE A 369 9.76 -12.70 21.85
C ILE A 369 9.55 -14.02 22.57
N GLY A 370 10.65 -14.72 22.86
CA GLY A 370 10.69 -16.05 23.48
C GLY A 370 12.11 -16.57 23.55
N LYS A 371 12.31 -17.76 24.16
CA LYS A 371 13.63 -18.35 24.33
C LYS A 371 14.08 -19.08 23.06
N ASN A 372 15.38 -18.98 22.76
CA ASN A 372 16.05 -19.72 21.67
C ASN A 372 15.38 -19.50 20.30
N LEU A 373 15.09 -18.26 19.97
CA LEU A 373 14.48 -17.88 18.70
C LEU A 373 15.48 -17.17 17.79
N ALA A 374 15.45 -17.52 16.51
CA ALA A 374 16.09 -16.81 15.43
C ALA A 374 15.11 -16.71 14.26
N ILE A 375 15.28 -15.72 13.39
CA ILE A 375 14.48 -15.60 12.19
C ILE A 375 14.98 -16.65 11.18
N SER A 376 14.16 -17.63 10.84
CA SER A 376 14.50 -18.60 9.80
C SER A 376 14.32 -18.01 8.42
N THR A 377 13.20 -17.30 8.20
CA THR A 377 12.84 -16.82 6.87
C THR A 377 12.03 -15.52 6.96
N VAL A 378 12.37 -14.56 6.11
CA VAL A 378 11.57 -13.35 5.84
C VAL A 378 11.08 -13.43 4.40
N LYS A 379 9.78 -13.67 4.23
CA LYS A 379 9.12 -13.72 2.92
C LYS A 379 8.41 -12.39 2.66
N HIS A 380 8.63 -11.87 1.46
CA HIS A 380 7.95 -10.67 0.97
C HIS A 380 7.31 -10.95 -0.39
N LYS A 381 6.03 -10.62 -0.51
CA LYS A 381 5.29 -10.77 -1.76
C LYS A 381 4.42 -9.56 -2.04
N THR A 382 4.48 -9.10 -3.29
CA THR A 382 3.73 -7.95 -3.78
C THR A 382 3.00 -8.32 -5.06
N PHE A 383 1.87 -7.67 -5.26
CA PHE A 383 1.11 -7.74 -6.49
C PHE A 383 0.81 -6.32 -6.98
N VAL A 384 1.04 -6.07 -8.28
CA VAL A 384 0.68 -4.81 -8.93
C VAL A 384 0.09 -5.09 -10.31
N GLU A 385 -0.95 -4.35 -10.66
CA GLU A 385 -1.54 -4.33 -11.98
C GLU A 385 -1.79 -2.87 -12.37
N VAL A 386 -1.13 -2.41 -13.43
CA VAL A 386 -1.27 -1.05 -13.97
C VAL A 386 -2.04 -1.11 -15.27
N SER A 387 -3.22 -0.49 -15.28
CA SER A 387 -4.17 -0.47 -16.39
C SER A 387 -4.68 0.94 -16.65
N GLU A 388 -5.53 1.10 -17.65
CA GLU A 388 -6.14 2.39 -18.04
C GLU A 388 -6.95 3.04 -16.92
N GLU A 389 -7.54 2.24 -16.06
CA GLU A 389 -8.40 2.72 -14.97
C GLU A 389 -7.61 3.01 -13.69
N GLY A 390 -6.41 2.47 -13.57
CA GLY A 390 -5.56 2.57 -12.40
C GLY A 390 -4.82 1.27 -12.11
N THR A 391 -4.45 1.13 -10.86
CA THR A 391 -3.98 -0.14 -10.33
C THR A 391 -5.20 -0.87 -9.79
N GLU A 392 -5.67 -1.85 -10.54
CA GLU A 392 -6.90 -2.63 -10.38
C GLU A 392 -8.22 -1.82 -10.34
N ALA A 393 -9.02 -1.96 -11.38
CA ALA A 393 -9.93 -0.96 -11.92
C ALA A 393 -11.42 -1.02 -11.50
N ALA A 394 -12.05 0.18 -11.53
CA ALA A 394 -13.49 0.37 -11.71
C ALA A 394 -13.73 1.57 -12.63
N ALA A 395 -14.58 1.40 -13.66
CA ALA A 395 -14.76 2.31 -14.78
C ALA A 395 -15.26 3.72 -14.40
N ALA A 396 -14.65 4.77 -14.98
CA ALA A 396 -15.19 6.12 -15.01
C ALA A 396 -14.85 6.80 -16.34
N THR A 397 -15.83 7.47 -16.95
CA THR A 397 -15.72 8.20 -18.22
C THR A 397 -15.44 9.67 -17.94
N SER A 398 -14.42 10.27 -18.57
CA SER A 398 -14.17 11.72 -18.48
C SER A 398 -14.03 12.36 -19.86
N VAL A 399 -14.62 13.56 -20.03
CA VAL A 399 -14.57 14.40 -21.23
C VAL A 399 -13.55 15.52 -21.01
N GLY A 400 -12.61 15.69 -21.94
CA GLY A 400 -11.57 16.72 -21.88
C GLY A 400 -11.93 17.99 -22.67
N ILE A 401 -11.64 19.16 -22.11
CA ILE A 401 -11.77 20.49 -22.77
C ILE A 401 -10.37 20.95 -23.18
N VAL A 402 -10.22 21.40 -24.42
CA VAL A 402 -8.96 21.91 -24.98
C VAL A 402 -8.98 23.44 -24.93
N ALA A 403 -7.94 24.04 -24.34
CA ALA A 403 -7.73 25.48 -24.35
C ALA A 403 -6.72 25.88 -25.47
N LEU A 404 -7.08 26.91 -26.26
CA LEU A 404 -6.29 27.42 -27.38
C LEU A 404 -5.50 28.65 -26.95
N SER A 405 -4.28 28.44 -26.41
CA SER A 405 -3.23 29.48 -26.38
C SER A 405 -1.88 28.78 -26.46
N ALA A 406 -0.94 29.33 -27.24
CA ALA A 406 0.39 28.77 -27.38
C ALA A 406 1.14 28.85 -26.04
N PRO A 407 1.61 27.75 -25.45
CA PRO A 407 2.32 27.75 -24.18
C PRO A 407 3.73 28.32 -24.35
N MET A 408 4.21 29.09 -23.37
CA MET A 408 5.58 29.62 -23.32
C MET A 408 6.65 28.51 -23.27
N ASN A 409 6.30 27.31 -22.85
CA ASN A 409 7.16 26.12 -22.89
C ASN A 409 6.47 25.03 -23.72
N PRO A 410 7.18 24.34 -24.64
CA PRO A 410 6.60 23.26 -25.42
C PRO A 410 6.13 22.13 -24.49
N PRO A 411 5.00 21.47 -24.82
CA PRO A 411 4.55 20.28 -24.09
C PRO A 411 5.65 19.21 -24.09
N PHE A 412 5.79 18.49 -22.96
CA PHE A 412 6.69 17.34 -22.93
C PHE A 412 6.08 16.14 -23.65
N SER A 413 6.93 15.24 -24.14
CA SER A 413 6.56 13.90 -24.57
C SER A 413 7.39 12.88 -23.80
N MET A 414 6.72 11.93 -23.14
CA MET A 414 7.36 10.85 -22.40
C MET A 414 6.77 9.52 -22.86
N VAL A 415 7.56 8.74 -23.61
CA VAL A 415 7.19 7.41 -24.11
C VAL A 415 8.01 6.39 -23.31
N VAL A 416 7.30 5.58 -22.51
CA VAL A 416 7.92 4.58 -21.62
C VAL A 416 8.08 3.26 -22.40
N ASP A 417 9.00 3.27 -23.36
CA ASP A 417 9.27 2.21 -24.35
C ASP A 417 10.52 1.36 -24.04
N ARG A 418 11.10 1.51 -22.86
CA ARG A 418 12.28 0.84 -22.36
C ARG A 418 12.25 0.69 -20.84
N PRO A 419 13.19 -0.07 -20.23
CA PRO A 419 13.22 -0.27 -18.78
C PRO A 419 13.14 1.02 -17.98
N PHE A 420 12.28 1.01 -16.97
CA PHE A 420 11.97 2.19 -16.16
C PHE A 420 11.84 1.85 -14.69
N PHE A 421 11.92 2.90 -13.86
CA PHE A 421 11.64 2.85 -12.44
C PHE A 421 10.25 3.37 -12.12
N THR A 422 9.65 2.77 -11.09
CA THR A 422 8.38 3.25 -10.56
C THR A 422 8.38 3.28 -9.05
N PHE A 423 7.65 4.25 -8.51
CA PHE A 423 7.38 4.38 -7.08
C PHE A 423 5.90 4.63 -6.86
N VAL A 424 5.34 4.03 -5.82
CA VAL A 424 4.07 4.46 -5.25
C VAL A 424 4.38 5.20 -3.96
N ARG A 425 3.95 6.47 -3.86
CA ARG A 425 4.28 7.33 -2.73
C ARG A 425 3.03 7.95 -2.13
N ASP A 426 2.96 7.97 -0.81
CA ASP A 426 2.04 8.82 -0.08
C ASP A 426 2.56 10.26 -0.05
N ASN A 427 1.81 11.18 -0.66
CA ASN A 427 2.21 12.58 -0.80
C ASN A 427 2.05 13.39 0.47
N GLN A 428 1.31 12.89 1.46
CA GLN A 428 1.09 13.56 2.75
C GLN A 428 2.27 13.34 3.69
N THR A 429 2.70 12.11 3.85
CA THR A 429 3.81 11.74 4.75
C THR A 429 5.17 11.70 4.05
N GLY A 430 5.17 11.54 2.73
CA GLY A 430 6.39 11.29 1.95
C GLY A 430 6.80 9.83 1.89
N SER A 431 6.07 8.93 2.52
CA SER A 431 6.41 7.50 2.58
C SER A 431 6.38 6.84 1.21
N ILE A 432 7.41 6.07 0.90
CA ILE A 432 7.47 5.25 -0.30
C ILE A 432 6.81 3.90 0.02
N LEU A 433 5.69 3.63 -0.63
CA LEU A 433 4.89 2.41 -0.43
C LEU A 433 5.44 1.25 -1.25
N PHE A 434 5.84 1.53 -2.49
CA PHE A 434 6.42 0.55 -3.40
C PHE A 434 7.56 1.16 -4.19
N MET A 435 8.50 0.33 -4.56
CA MET A 435 9.59 0.59 -5.50
C MET A 435 9.65 -0.52 -6.53
N GLY A 436 9.75 -0.18 -7.80
CA GLY A 436 9.79 -1.16 -8.87
C GLY A 436 10.83 -0.82 -9.94
N SER A 437 11.51 -1.85 -10.43
CA SER A 437 12.29 -1.87 -11.65
C SER A 437 11.54 -2.72 -12.66
N ILE A 438 11.08 -2.11 -13.73
CA ILE A 438 10.30 -2.79 -14.77
C ILE A 438 11.21 -2.96 -15.98
N ALA A 439 11.79 -4.14 -16.11
CA ALA A 439 12.70 -4.51 -17.20
C ALA A 439 11.96 -5.06 -18.43
N ALA A 440 10.80 -5.70 -18.20
CA ALA A 440 9.95 -6.26 -19.24
C ALA A 440 8.50 -6.29 -18.74
N PRO A 441 7.64 -5.33 -19.13
CA PRO A 441 6.23 -5.34 -18.80
C PRO A 441 5.55 -6.61 -19.31
N GLN A 442 4.72 -7.24 -18.47
CA GLN A 442 3.90 -8.40 -18.83
C GLN A 442 2.44 -7.98 -18.79
N SER A 443 1.69 -8.22 -19.84
CA SER A 443 0.25 -7.90 -19.95
C SER A 443 -0.63 -9.01 -19.37
#